data_7aeb447d69c5f782da4706bfb1e06351
#
_entry.id   7aeb447d69c5f782da4706bfb1e06351
#
_cell.length_a   1.000
_cell.length_b   1.000
_cell.length_c   1.000
_cell.angle_alpha   90.00
_cell.angle_beta   90.00
_cell.angle_gamma   90.00
#
_symmetry.space_group_name_H-M   'P 1'
#
loop_
_entity.id
_entity.type
_entity.pdbx_description
1 polymer ?
#
loop_
_entity_poly.entity_id
_entity_poly.type
_entity_poly.pdbx_seq_one_letter_code
_entity_poly.pdbx_strand_id
1 'polypeptide(L)'
;MTETSPFDGAAPYYDRYRSPYPPEALDYIRASFDLDGRSRMLDLGCGPGTLAIPLSRAVAEVVAVDPDAGMLAEGARLGEQHERRNIRWIRLRAEDISPELGTFRAATLGQSFHWMDRDAVLRRLADLIEDGGGLALINPGKRRPQESWEPIAGAIVVKYLGVRPRQANPELEHEPSLRRSAHFSDFTAREFGSEIVRDADSILGCLYSTSGAAKPLFGDEAASFEQELRAALSAANPGGVFRERLETEVMICRKRPV
;
A
#
# COMPACT_ATOMS: atom_id res chain seq x y z
N MET A 1 -22.20 7.40 14.90
CA MET A 1 -21.34 6.25 15.13
C MET A 1 -20.14 6.45 14.22
N THR A 2 -18.98 6.73 14.76
CA THR A 2 -17.72 6.81 13.97
C THR A 2 -17.43 5.42 13.45
N GLU A 3 -17.50 5.23 12.14
CA GLU A 3 -16.98 4.00 11.52
C GLU A 3 -15.50 3.86 11.91
N THR A 4 -15.19 2.82 12.67
CA THR A 4 -13.80 2.48 13.00
C THR A 4 -13.11 2.06 11.71
N SER A 5 -11.97 2.66 11.42
CA SER A 5 -11.14 2.30 10.26
C SER A 5 -10.77 0.81 10.34
N PRO A 6 -10.78 0.07 9.21
CA PRO A 6 -10.28 -1.30 9.18
C PRO A 6 -8.78 -1.41 9.54
N PHE A 7 -8.08 -0.28 9.60
CA PHE A 7 -6.66 -0.18 9.97
C PHE A 7 -6.45 0.41 11.37
N ASP A 8 -7.51 0.51 12.19
CA ASP A 8 -7.37 1.04 13.54
C ASP A 8 -6.34 0.24 14.34
N GLY A 9 -5.35 0.94 14.92
CA GLY A 9 -4.22 0.34 15.62
C GLY A 9 -3.13 -0.30 14.74
N ALA A 10 -3.25 -0.30 13.40
CA ALA A 10 -2.26 -0.86 12.50
C ALA A 10 -1.10 0.10 12.17
N ALA A 11 -1.33 1.41 12.24
CA ALA A 11 -0.36 2.43 11.82
C ALA A 11 1.06 2.27 12.44
N PRO A 12 1.24 1.99 13.75
CA PRO A 12 2.59 1.81 14.34
C PRO A 12 3.37 0.60 13.80
N TYR A 13 2.65 -0.39 13.23
CA TYR A 13 3.24 -1.60 12.68
C TYR A 13 3.49 -1.49 11.18
N TYR A 14 2.81 -0.55 10.51
CA TYR A 14 2.79 -0.47 9.05
C TYR A 14 4.17 -0.15 8.50
N ASP A 15 4.77 0.95 8.91
CA ASP A 15 6.10 1.37 8.44
C ASP A 15 7.21 0.38 8.85
N ARG A 16 7.16 -0.09 10.09
CA ARG A 16 8.23 -0.92 10.66
C ARG A 16 8.30 -2.33 10.08
N TYR A 17 7.16 -2.92 9.70
CA TYR A 17 7.07 -4.35 9.38
C TYR A 17 6.52 -4.65 7.99
N ARG A 18 5.92 -3.69 7.30
CA ARG A 18 5.61 -3.82 5.88
C ARG A 18 6.90 -3.78 5.07
N SER A 19 6.94 -4.63 4.06
CA SER A 19 8.07 -4.59 3.12
C SER A 19 8.04 -3.28 2.34
N PRO A 20 9.16 -2.54 2.31
CA PRO A 20 9.24 -1.36 1.47
C PRO A 20 9.11 -1.74 -0.01
N TYR A 21 8.65 -0.81 -0.81
CA TYR A 21 8.67 -0.99 -2.25
C TYR A 21 10.10 -1.05 -2.76
N PRO A 22 10.43 -1.97 -3.72
CA PRO A 22 11.76 -2.03 -4.31
C PRO A 22 12.18 -0.68 -4.88
N PRO A 23 13.42 -0.21 -4.67
CA PRO A 23 13.91 1.04 -5.25
C PRO A 23 13.72 1.12 -6.77
N GLU A 24 13.89 0.00 -7.46
CA GLU A 24 13.73 -0.12 -8.91
C GLU A 24 12.27 0.10 -9.35
N ALA A 25 11.30 -0.26 -8.50
CA ALA A 25 9.88 0.01 -8.74
C ALA A 25 9.59 1.52 -8.63
N LEU A 26 10.17 2.19 -7.64
CA LEU A 26 10.05 3.65 -7.47
C LEU A 26 10.74 4.41 -8.61
N ASP A 27 11.91 3.94 -9.04
CA ASP A 27 12.64 4.50 -10.19
C ASP A 27 11.86 4.32 -11.49
N TYR A 28 11.18 3.17 -11.66
CA TYR A 28 10.33 2.94 -12.81
C TYR A 28 9.14 3.91 -12.85
N ILE A 29 8.48 4.17 -11.71
CA ILE A 29 7.41 5.17 -11.61
C ILE A 29 7.95 6.56 -11.96
N ARG A 30 9.08 6.94 -11.36
CA ARG A 30 9.72 8.24 -11.61
C ARG A 30 10.04 8.43 -13.09
N ALA A 31 10.67 7.45 -13.73
CA ALA A 31 11.03 7.50 -15.13
C ALA A 31 9.81 7.49 -16.05
N SER A 32 8.75 6.72 -15.69
CA SER A 32 7.53 6.64 -16.49
C SER A 32 6.81 7.99 -16.64
N PHE A 33 6.92 8.88 -15.66
CA PHE A 33 6.23 10.18 -15.68
C PHE A 33 7.19 11.38 -15.78
N ASP A 34 8.48 11.15 -16.04
CA ASP A 34 9.49 12.20 -16.11
C ASP A 34 9.48 13.10 -14.88
N LEU A 35 9.41 12.50 -13.68
CA LEU A 35 9.39 13.27 -12.43
C LEU A 35 10.78 13.85 -12.16
N ASP A 36 10.89 15.17 -12.33
CA ASP A 36 12.16 15.94 -12.37
C ASP A 36 12.31 16.97 -11.22
N GLY A 37 11.48 16.86 -10.19
CA GLY A 37 11.46 17.78 -9.06
C GLY A 37 10.55 19.00 -9.25
N ARG A 38 9.91 19.19 -10.39
CA ARG A 38 9.07 20.35 -10.71
C ARG A 38 7.58 20.04 -10.71
N SER A 39 7.23 18.82 -11.02
CA SER A 39 5.86 18.35 -11.12
C SER A 39 5.22 18.11 -9.75
N ARG A 40 3.89 18.01 -9.74
CA ARG A 40 3.10 17.61 -8.57
C ARG A 40 2.64 16.19 -8.73
N MET A 41 2.53 15.47 -7.64
CA MET A 41 2.05 14.09 -7.58
C MET A 41 0.92 13.95 -6.55
N LEU A 42 -0.06 13.11 -6.86
CA LEU A 42 -1.13 12.71 -5.95
C LEU A 42 -0.88 11.26 -5.49
N ASP A 43 -0.97 10.99 -4.19
CA ASP A 43 -0.93 9.63 -3.65
C ASP A 43 -2.28 9.32 -2.98
N LEU A 44 -3.08 8.41 -3.57
CA LEU A 44 -4.42 8.08 -3.13
C LEU A 44 -4.48 6.79 -2.32
N GLY A 45 -5.07 6.89 -1.10
CA GLY A 45 -4.99 5.84 -0.10
C GLY A 45 -3.54 5.68 0.32
N CYS A 46 -2.92 6.81 0.64
CA CYS A 46 -1.47 6.91 0.86
C CYS A 46 -1.01 6.17 2.13
N GLY A 47 -1.93 5.82 3.03
CA GLY A 47 -1.58 5.26 4.33
C GLY A 47 -0.56 6.13 5.07
N PRO A 48 0.48 5.55 5.67
CA PRO A 48 1.53 6.31 6.33
C PRO A 48 2.61 6.84 5.37
N GLY A 49 2.32 6.91 4.06
CA GLY A 49 3.20 7.54 3.09
C GLY A 49 4.26 6.63 2.47
N THR A 50 4.00 5.34 2.39
CA THR A 50 4.97 4.35 1.86
C THR A 50 5.43 4.65 0.43
N LEU A 51 4.59 5.32 -0.38
CA LEU A 51 4.94 5.86 -1.70
C LEU A 51 5.23 7.37 -1.64
N ALA A 52 4.39 8.13 -0.92
CA ALA A 52 4.52 9.57 -0.82
C ALA A 52 5.90 10.02 -0.36
N ILE A 53 6.43 9.41 0.71
CA ILE A 53 7.72 9.80 1.31
C ILE A 53 8.90 9.57 0.36
N PRO A 54 9.14 8.36 -0.20
CA PRO A 54 10.27 8.17 -1.10
C PRO A 54 10.13 8.94 -2.42
N LEU A 55 8.93 9.04 -3.01
CA LEU A 55 8.70 9.74 -4.27
C LEU A 55 8.70 11.26 -4.12
N SER A 56 8.51 11.81 -2.92
CA SER A 56 8.61 13.26 -2.68
C SER A 56 9.94 13.87 -3.08
N ARG A 57 11.00 13.06 -3.17
CA ARG A 57 12.34 13.51 -3.63
C ARG A 57 12.37 13.90 -5.10
N ALA A 58 11.42 13.41 -5.88
CA ALA A 58 11.39 13.56 -7.33
C ALA A 58 10.32 14.56 -7.82
N VAL A 59 9.62 15.22 -6.90
CA VAL A 59 8.51 16.14 -7.23
C VAL A 59 8.58 17.43 -6.41
N ALA A 60 7.94 18.50 -6.89
CA ALA A 60 7.81 19.73 -6.14
C ALA A 60 6.88 19.59 -4.95
N GLU A 61 5.77 18.86 -5.10
CA GLU A 61 4.80 18.60 -4.05
C GLU A 61 4.17 17.22 -4.24
N VAL A 62 3.97 16.51 -3.12
CA VAL A 62 3.07 15.37 -3.04
C VAL A 62 1.81 15.79 -2.28
N VAL A 63 0.64 15.53 -2.86
CA VAL A 63 -0.63 15.58 -2.13
C VAL A 63 -0.97 14.14 -1.75
N ALA A 64 -0.89 13.82 -0.46
CA ALA A 64 -1.11 12.50 0.09
C ALA A 64 -2.50 12.45 0.74
N VAL A 65 -3.38 11.60 0.21
CA VAL A 65 -4.80 11.53 0.58
C VAL A 65 -5.13 10.17 1.17
N ASP A 66 -5.70 10.16 2.37
CA ASP A 66 -6.21 8.95 3.03
C ASP A 66 -7.42 9.29 3.93
N PRO A 67 -8.45 8.44 4.04
CA PRO A 67 -9.55 8.67 4.97
C PRO A 67 -9.18 8.44 6.45
N ASP A 68 -8.10 7.69 6.72
CA ASP A 68 -7.69 7.32 8.07
C ASP A 68 -6.77 8.38 8.69
N ALA A 69 -7.25 9.01 9.76
CA ALA A 69 -6.49 10.05 10.46
C ALA A 69 -5.23 9.51 11.16
N GLY A 70 -5.26 8.26 11.64
CA GLY A 70 -4.12 7.62 12.30
C GLY A 70 -2.99 7.34 11.31
N MET A 71 -3.33 6.88 10.10
CA MET A 71 -2.37 6.70 9.00
C MET A 71 -1.72 8.02 8.59
N LEU A 72 -2.53 9.08 8.42
CA LEU A 72 -2.00 10.40 8.07
C LEU A 72 -1.10 10.99 9.16
N ALA A 73 -1.47 10.82 10.43
CA ALA A 73 -0.64 11.29 11.55
C ALA A 73 0.73 10.57 11.58
N GLU A 74 0.73 9.26 11.36
CA GLU A 74 1.98 8.49 11.26
C GLU A 74 2.79 8.91 10.02
N GLY A 75 2.12 9.11 8.88
CA GLY A 75 2.76 9.60 7.66
C GLY A 75 3.43 10.97 7.84
N ALA A 76 2.75 11.90 8.50
CA ALA A 76 3.31 13.22 8.81
C ALA A 76 4.54 13.09 9.71
N ARG A 77 4.47 12.27 10.77
CA ARG A 77 5.61 11.99 11.66
C ARG A 77 6.81 11.40 10.91
N LEU A 78 6.58 10.42 10.03
CA LEU A 78 7.61 9.81 9.21
C LEU A 78 8.17 10.79 8.17
N GLY A 79 7.30 11.60 7.56
CA GLY A 79 7.71 12.67 6.65
C GLY A 79 8.68 13.65 7.31
N GLU A 80 8.39 14.08 8.54
CA GLU A 80 9.30 14.92 9.34
C GLU A 80 10.61 14.21 9.66
N GLN A 81 10.55 12.95 10.09
CA GLN A 81 11.73 12.13 10.39
C GLN A 81 12.66 11.99 9.16
N HIS A 82 12.09 11.89 7.97
CA HIS A 82 12.83 11.82 6.70
C HIS A 82 13.10 13.20 6.08
N GLU A 83 12.82 14.30 6.79
CA GLU A 83 12.99 15.68 6.32
C GLU A 83 12.23 16.00 5.02
N ARG A 84 11.03 15.40 4.84
CA ARG A 84 10.15 15.61 3.69
C ARG A 84 9.11 16.69 4.00
N ARG A 85 9.38 17.94 3.60
CA ARG A 85 8.50 19.10 3.87
C ARG A 85 7.55 19.42 2.72
N ASN A 86 7.70 18.74 1.61
CA ASN A 86 6.90 18.94 0.40
C ASN A 86 5.76 17.91 0.26
N ILE A 87 5.28 17.34 1.37
CA ILE A 87 4.13 16.45 1.39
C ILE A 87 2.98 17.14 2.13
N ARG A 88 1.85 17.28 1.45
CA ARG A 88 0.60 17.79 2.02
C ARG A 88 -0.34 16.63 2.33
N TRP A 89 -0.54 16.36 3.60
CA TRP A 89 -1.40 15.28 4.09
C TRP A 89 -2.84 15.77 4.20
N ILE A 90 -3.79 15.06 3.56
CA ILE A 90 -5.20 15.46 3.49
C ILE A 90 -6.09 14.29 3.87
N ARG A 91 -6.93 14.49 4.89
CA ARG A 91 -7.96 13.53 5.24
C ARG A 91 -9.15 13.67 4.31
N LEU A 92 -9.25 12.74 3.35
CA LEU A 92 -10.31 12.73 2.33
C LEU A 92 -10.47 11.32 1.79
N ARG A 93 -11.66 10.97 1.34
CA ARG A 93 -11.87 9.74 0.58
C ARG A 93 -11.44 9.96 -0.87
N ALA A 94 -10.99 8.89 -1.53
CA ALA A 94 -10.61 8.97 -2.94
C ALA A 94 -11.78 9.39 -3.85
N GLU A 95 -12.99 9.03 -3.51
CA GLU A 95 -14.20 9.40 -4.23
C GLU A 95 -14.54 10.90 -4.13
N ASP A 96 -13.96 11.61 -3.15
CA ASP A 96 -14.28 13.03 -2.88
C ASP A 96 -13.20 13.99 -3.41
N ILE A 97 -12.14 13.49 -4.07
CA ILE A 97 -11.15 14.36 -4.70
C ILE A 97 -11.79 15.25 -5.76
N SER A 98 -11.32 16.49 -5.86
CA SER A 98 -11.90 17.51 -6.74
C SER A 98 -10.82 18.41 -7.36
N PRO A 99 -11.14 19.19 -8.40
CA PRO A 99 -10.21 20.14 -9.02
C PRO A 99 -9.59 21.16 -8.08
N GLU A 100 -10.12 21.35 -6.88
CA GLU A 100 -9.54 22.22 -5.85
C GLU A 100 -8.17 21.75 -5.37
N LEU A 101 -7.85 20.46 -5.56
CA LEU A 101 -6.52 19.92 -5.28
C LEU A 101 -5.46 20.38 -6.29
N GLY A 102 -5.90 20.92 -7.43
CA GLY A 102 -5.05 21.29 -8.55
C GLY A 102 -4.76 20.10 -9.49
N THR A 103 -3.77 20.26 -10.37
CA THR A 103 -3.38 19.25 -11.35
C THR A 103 -2.11 18.52 -10.95
N PHE A 104 -1.93 17.31 -11.49
CA PHE A 104 -0.83 16.42 -11.15
C PHE A 104 -0.26 15.74 -12.39
N ARG A 105 1.06 15.61 -12.43
CA ARG A 105 1.76 14.84 -13.45
C ARG A 105 1.51 13.34 -13.33
N ALA A 106 1.39 12.85 -12.10
CA ALA A 106 1.12 11.44 -11.81
C ALA A 106 0.22 11.29 -10.58
N ALA A 107 -0.56 10.21 -10.56
CA ALA A 107 -1.17 9.71 -9.32
C ALA A 107 -0.69 8.29 -9.04
N THR A 108 -0.40 8.01 -7.76
CA THR A 108 -0.04 6.68 -7.26
C THR A 108 -1.15 6.08 -6.42
N LEU A 109 -1.35 4.76 -6.53
CA LEU A 109 -2.31 3.98 -5.76
C LEU A 109 -1.60 2.70 -5.28
N GLY A 110 -1.04 2.74 -4.08
CA GLY A 110 -0.29 1.63 -3.50
C GLY A 110 -1.18 0.73 -2.64
N GLN A 111 -1.57 -0.43 -3.14
CA GLN A 111 -2.43 -1.38 -2.41
C GLN A 111 -3.73 -0.75 -1.88
N SER A 112 -4.26 0.25 -2.56
CA SER A 112 -5.41 1.04 -2.10
C SER A 112 -6.62 0.98 -3.04
N PHE A 113 -6.41 0.79 -4.34
CA PHE A 113 -7.45 0.89 -5.36
C PHE A 113 -8.62 -0.10 -5.20
N HIS A 114 -8.40 -1.22 -4.54
CA HIS A 114 -9.44 -2.21 -4.24
C HIS A 114 -10.42 -1.80 -3.12
N TRP A 115 -10.12 -0.72 -2.40
CA TRP A 115 -11.01 -0.13 -1.39
C TRP A 115 -11.95 0.93 -1.95
N MET A 116 -11.79 1.34 -3.20
CA MET A 116 -12.40 2.50 -3.83
C MET A 116 -13.50 2.10 -4.82
N ASP A 117 -14.45 3.00 -5.04
CA ASP A 117 -15.27 2.98 -6.26
C ASP A 117 -14.37 3.34 -7.45
N ARG A 118 -13.87 2.31 -8.12
CA ARG A 118 -12.85 2.42 -9.16
C ARG A 118 -13.29 3.33 -10.31
N ASP A 119 -14.52 3.19 -10.77
CA ASP A 119 -15.03 3.97 -11.92
C ASP A 119 -15.25 5.44 -11.54
N ALA A 120 -15.70 5.72 -10.33
CA ALA A 120 -15.83 7.07 -9.83
C ALA A 120 -14.46 7.74 -9.66
N VAL A 121 -13.50 7.04 -9.07
CA VAL A 121 -12.13 7.55 -8.85
C VAL A 121 -11.42 7.78 -10.17
N LEU A 122 -11.52 6.86 -11.16
CA LEU A 122 -10.89 7.05 -12.47
C LEU A 122 -11.43 8.27 -13.22
N ARG A 123 -12.72 8.53 -13.13
CA ARG A 123 -13.31 9.76 -13.71
C ARG A 123 -12.73 11.02 -13.08
N ARG A 124 -12.68 11.08 -11.75
CA ARG A 124 -12.12 12.24 -11.04
C ARG A 124 -10.63 12.43 -11.30
N LEU A 125 -9.87 11.34 -11.35
CA LEU A 125 -8.45 11.39 -11.70
C LEU A 125 -8.22 11.94 -13.11
N ALA A 126 -9.11 11.65 -14.06
CA ALA A 126 -8.99 12.20 -15.42
C ALA A 126 -9.05 13.73 -15.46
N ASP A 127 -9.82 14.34 -14.53
CA ASP A 127 -9.90 15.81 -14.41
C ASP A 127 -8.67 16.41 -13.73
N LEU A 128 -7.96 15.63 -12.90
CA LEU A 128 -6.82 16.08 -12.12
C LEU A 128 -5.46 15.79 -12.75
N ILE A 129 -5.38 14.80 -13.63
CA ILE A 129 -4.13 14.43 -14.29
C ILE A 129 -3.88 15.33 -15.50
N GLU A 130 -2.67 15.87 -15.60
CA GLU A 130 -2.20 16.67 -16.73
C GLU A 130 -2.14 15.85 -18.02
N ASP A 131 -2.17 16.52 -19.17
CA ASP A 131 -1.95 15.86 -20.44
C ASP A 131 -0.54 15.25 -20.51
N GLY A 132 -0.45 14.02 -20.98
CA GLY A 132 0.78 13.22 -20.96
C GLY A 132 1.16 12.67 -19.57
N GLY A 133 0.36 12.97 -18.54
CA GLY A 133 0.47 12.34 -17.22
C GLY A 133 -0.24 10.99 -17.15
N GLY A 134 -0.39 10.43 -15.96
CA GLY A 134 -1.08 9.14 -15.78
C GLY A 134 -1.08 8.60 -14.37
N LEU A 135 -1.33 7.31 -14.26
CA LEU A 135 -1.48 6.59 -13.00
C LEU A 135 -0.44 5.50 -12.86
N ALA A 136 0.06 5.30 -11.66
CA ALA A 136 0.82 4.13 -11.25
C ALA A 136 0.04 3.37 -10.17
N LEU A 137 -0.35 2.14 -10.46
CA LEU A 137 -0.91 1.23 -9.48
C LEU A 137 0.17 0.26 -9.04
N ILE A 138 0.35 0.14 -7.73
CA ILE A 138 1.37 -0.71 -7.16
C ILE A 138 0.69 -1.78 -6.32
N ASN A 139 0.87 -3.03 -6.74
CA ASN A 139 0.30 -4.19 -6.07
C ASN A 139 1.40 -5.07 -5.49
N PRO A 140 1.14 -5.74 -4.35
CA PRO A 140 1.97 -6.84 -3.97
C PRO A 140 1.79 -7.91 -5.05
N GLY A 141 2.86 -8.24 -5.72
CA GLY A 141 2.89 -9.33 -6.68
C GLY A 141 2.80 -10.69 -5.99
N LYS A 142 3.01 -11.74 -6.76
CA LYS A 142 2.99 -13.11 -6.24
C LYS A 142 4.14 -13.30 -5.26
N ARG A 143 3.82 -13.71 -4.04
CA ARG A 143 4.82 -14.22 -3.12
C ARG A 143 5.24 -15.61 -3.57
N ARG A 144 6.54 -15.82 -3.64
CA ARG A 144 7.12 -17.16 -3.87
C ARG A 144 7.85 -17.55 -2.58
N PRO A 145 7.16 -18.22 -1.64
CA PRO A 145 7.78 -18.62 -0.39
C PRO A 145 8.81 -19.73 -0.67
N GLN A 146 10.01 -19.52 -0.22
CA GLN A 146 10.99 -20.61 -0.10
C GLN A 146 10.73 -21.40 1.19
N GLU A 147 10.31 -20.70 2.25
CA GLU A 147 9.91 -21.27 3.54
C GLU A 147 8.69 -20.47 4.01
N SER A 148 7.50 -21.03 3.83
CA SER A 148 6.26 -20.27 4.04
C SER A 148 5.85 -20.24 5.50
N TRP A 149 5.97 -19.08 6.14
CA TRP A 149 5.36 -18.80 7.44
C TRP A 149 3.85 -18.53 7.33
N GLU A 150 3.36 -18.14 6.17
CA GLU A 150 1.97 -17.69 5.97
C GLU A 150 0.90 -18.74 6.29
N PRO A 151 1.01 -20.04 5.89
CA PRO A 151 0.05 -21.06 6.27
C PRO A 151 -0.01 -21.26 7.78
N ILE A 152 1.15 -21.18 8.46
CA ILE A 152 1.25 -21.35 9.92
C ILE A 152 0.51 -20.18 10.60
N ALA A 153 0.90 -18.95 10.25
CA ALA A 153 0.30 -17.75 10.81
C ALA A 153 -1.20 -17.65 10.48
N GLY A 154 -1.58 -17.97 9.23
CA GLY A 154 -2.98 -17.96 8.80
C GLY A 154 -3.85 -18.92 9.58
N ALA A 155 -3.38 -20.13 9.86
CA ALA A 155 -4.11 -21.11 10.66
C ALA A 155 -4.35 -20.60 12.09
N ILE A 156 -3.35 -19.96 12.70
CA ILE A 156 -3.46 -19.41 14.06
C ILE A 156 -4.38 -18.18 14.07
N VAL A 157 -4.26 -17.26 13.11
CA VAL A 157 -5.18 -16.13 12.97
C VAL A 157 -6.64 -16.60 12.88
N VAL A 158 -6.90 -17.61 12.04
CA VAL A 158 -8.25 -18.21 11.93
C VAL A 158 -8.74 -18.80 13.23
N LYS A 159 -7.87 -19.44 14.01
CA LYS A 159 -8.23 -20.02 15.32
C LYS A 159 -8.72 -18.94 16.29
N TYR A 160 -8.05 -17.79 16.34
CA TYR A 160 -8.37 -16.71 17.29
C TYR A 160 -9.49 -15.78 16.81
N LEU A 161 -9.49 -15.43 15.53
CA LEU A 161 -10.43 -14.45 14.98
C LEU A 161 -11.60 -15.08 14.21
N GLY A 162 -11.57 -16.39 13.95
CA GLY A 162 -12.61 -17.06 13.15
C GLY A 162 -12.66 -16.58 11.69
N VAL A 163 -11.71 -15.76 11.26
CA VAL A 163 -11.66 -15.12 9.95
C VAL A 163 -10.50 -15.69 9.16
N ARG A 164 -10.74 -16.12 7.94
CA ARG A 164 -9.63 -16.45 7.03
C ARG A 164 -8.94 -15.16 6.62
N PRO A 165 -7.58 -15.09 6.67
CA PRO A 165 -6.86 -14.03 5.99
C PRO A 165 -7.41 -13.91 4.57
N ARG A 166 -7.68 -12.68 4.14
CA ARG A 166 -8.30 -12.42 2.84
C ARG A 166 -7.45 -13.09 1.75
N GLN A 167 -7.93 -14.18 1.20
CA GLN A 167 -7.31 -14.79 0.03
C GLN A 167 -7.39 -13.79 -1.12
N ALA A 168 -6.39 -13.82 -1.99
CA ALA A 168 -6.40 -12.99 -3.20
C ALA A 168 -7.77 -13.13 -3.89
N ASN A 169 -8.55 -12.06 -3.86
CA ASN A 169 -9.84 -12.02 -4.52
C ASN A 169 -9.56 -11.65 -5.98
N PRO A 170 -10.05 -12.42 -6.97
CA PRO A 170 -9.95 -12.04 -8.38
C PRO A 170 -10.55 -10.67 -8.67
N GLU A 171 -11.50 -10.20 -7.85
CA GLU A 171 -12.00 -8.82 -7.91
C GLU A 171 -10.95 -7.75 -7.57
N LEU A 172 -9.79 -8.15 -7.04
CA LEU A 172 -8.64 -7.28 -6.80
C LEU A 172 -7.80 -7.06 -8.07
N GLU A 173 -8.09 -7.75 -9.16
CA GLU A 173 -7.47 -7.45 -10.45
C GLU A 173 -7.88 -6.04 -10.89
N HIS A 174 -6.91 -5.13 -10.89
CA HIS A 174 -7.15 -3.73 -11.25
C HIS A 174 -7.19 -3.51 -12.74
N GLU A 175 -6.50 -4.34 -13.50
CA GLU A 175 -6.36 -4.26 -14.94
C GLU A 175 -7.70 -4.20 -15.68
N PRO A 176 -8.72 -5.02 -15.37
CA PRO A 176 -10.00 -4.94 -16.07
C PRO A 176 -10.71 -3.59 -15.92
N SER A 177 -10.65 -2.97 -14.75
CA SER A 177 -11.27 -1.65 -14.52
C SER A 177 -10.53 -0.56 -15.29
N LEU A 178 -9.19 -0.61 -15.27
CA LEU A 178 -8.36 0.33 -16.01
C LEU A 178 -8.59 0.20 -17.53
N ARG A 179 -8.60 -1.02 -18.06
CA ARG A 179 -8.81 -1.27 -19.52
C ARG A 179 -10.19 -0.83 -20.01
N ARG A 180 -11.22 -0.92 -19.17
CA ARG A 180 -12.56 -0.43 -19.49
C ARG A 180 -12.68 1.09 -19.40
N SER A 181 -11.75 1.77 -18.71
CA SER A 181 -11.79 3.21 -18.54
C SER A 181 -11.69 3.92 -19.89
N ALA A 182 -12.61 4.86 -20.14
CA ALA A 182 -12.54 5.74 -21.28
C ALA A 182 -11.42 6.79 -21.17
N HIS A 183 -10.88 6.99 -19.97
CA HIS A 183 -10.00 8.09 -19.65
C HIS A 183 -8.50 7.75 -19.67
N PHE A 184 -8.17 6.45 -19.58
CA PHE A 184 -6.77 6.00 -19.51
C PHE A 184 -6.46 4.94 -20.56
N SER A 185 -5.20 4.89 -21.02
CA SER A 185 -4.70 3.97 -22.06
C SER A 185 -3.24 3.59 -21.78
N ASP A 186 -2.62 2.91 -22.74
CA ASP A 186 -1.18 2.58 -22.75
C ASP A 186 -0.72 1.84 -21.50
N PHE A 187 -1.44 0.74 -21.21
CA PHE A 187 -1.15 -0.07 -20.02
C PHE A 187 0.14 -0.85 -20.19
N THR A 188 1.05 -0.65 -19.26
CA THR A 188 2.25 -1.47 -19.09
C THR A 188 2.33 -1.98 -17.67
N ALA A 189 2.74 -3.23 -17.49
CA ALA A 189 2.99 -3.82 -16.18
C ALA A 189 4.42 -4.34 -16.11
N ARG A 190 5.07 -4.12 -14.97
CA ARG A 190 6.40 -4.66 -14.66
C ARG A 190 6.43 -5.23 -13.25
N GLU A 191 7.13 -6.33 -13.09
CA GLU A 191 7.39 -6.95 -11.80
C GLU A 191 8.81 -6.63 -11.32
N PHE A 192 8.92 -6.36 -10.01
CA PHE A 192 10.18 -6.05 -9.34
C PHE A 192 10.31 -6.96 -8.12
N GLY A 193 11.37 -7.76 -8.09
CA GLY A 193 11.61 -8.72 -7.03
C GLY A 193 12.39 -8.11 -5.87
N SER A 194 12.02 -8.45 -4.64
CA SER A 194 12.82 -8.20 -3.44
C SER A 194 12.93 -9.45 -2.59
N GLU A 195 14.07 -9.66 -1.97
CA GLU A 195 14.26 -10.70 -0.97
C GLU A 195 13.98 -10.12 0.41
N ILE A 196 13.18 -10.83 1.19
CA ILE A 196 12.79 -10.42 2.54
C ILE A 196 13.18 -11.53 3.50
N VAL A 197 13.79 -11.10 4.58
CA VAL A 197 14.15 -11.98 5.70
C VAL A 197 13.30 -11.59 6.90
N ARG A 198 12.57 -12.55 7.45
CA ARG A 198 11.72 -12.35 8.61
C ARG A 198 12.10 -13.28 9.74
N ASP A 199 11.96 -12.76 10.94
CA ASP A 199 11.89 -13.52 12.18
C ASP A 199 10.46 -13.51 12.73
N ALA A 200 10.25 -14.15 13.87
CA ALA A 200 8.93 -14.21 14.49
C ALA A 200 8.37 -12.83 14.86
N ASP A 201 9.24 -11.87 15.24
CA ASP A 201 8.81 -10.50 15.58
C ASP A 201 8.35 -9.72 14.35
N SER A 202 9.06 -9.83 13.26
CA SER A 202 8.72 -9.18 11.99
C SER A 202 7.50 -9.81 11.33
N ILE A 203 7.27 -11.12 11.49
CA ILE A 203 6.05 -11.81 11.05
C ILE A 203 4.85 -11.30 11.85
N LEU A 204 4.97 -11.26 13.19
CA LEU A 204 3.93 -10.74 14.08
C LEU A 204 3.58 -9.29 13.75
N GLY A 205 4.59 -8.45 13.61
CA GLY A 205 4.39 -7.04 13.23
C GLY A 205 3.77 -6.88 11.85
N CYS A 206 4.14 -7.73 10.89
CA CYS A 206 3.54 -7.75 9.56
C CYS A 206 2.04 -8.11 9.63
N LEU A 207 1.65 -9.10 10.45
CA LEU A 207 0.25 -9.44 10.68
C LEU A 207 -0.51 -8.26 11.28
N TYR A 208 0.02 -7.64 12.34
CA TYR A 208 -0.59 -6.49 13.01
C TYR A 208 -0.72 -5.24 12.12
N SER A 209 0.04 -5.16 11.04
CA SER A 209 -0.08 -4.11 10.03
C SER A 209 -1.22 -4.32 9.03
N THR A 210 -1.93 -5.45 9.11
CA THR A 210 -3.03 -5.78 8.19
C THR A 210 -4.39 -5.50 8.80
N SER A 211 -5.37 -5.15 7.96
CA SER A 211 -6.76 -4.97 8.38
C SER A 211 -7.42 -6.24 8.93
N GLY A 212 -6.91 -7.42 8.55
CA GLY A 212 -7.48 -8.72 8.94
C GLY A 212 -6.89 -9.31 10.23
N ALA A 213 -5.80 -8.74 10.76
CA ALA A 213 -5.13 -9.21 11.97
C ALA A 213 -4.53 -8.05 12.78
N ALA A 214 -5.13 -6.85 12.74
CA ALA A 214 -4.71 -5.73 13.56
C ALA A 214 -4.78 -6.09 15.06
N LYS A 215 -3.79 -5.66 15.84
CA LYS A 215 -3.66 -6.05 17.26
C LYS A 215 -4.94 -5.87 18.09
N PRO A 216 -5.72 -4.79 17.94
CA PRO A 216 -6.96 -4.60 18.69
C PRO A 216 -8.02 -5.69 18.46
N LEU A 217 -7.99 -6.38 17.31
CA LEU A 217 -8.95 -7.46 17.01
C LEU A 217 -8.80 -8.67 17.96
N PHE A 218 -7.63 -8.87 18.52
CA PHE A 218 -7.36 -9.98 19.45
C PHE A 218 -7.77 -9.67 20.90
N GLY A 219 -8.05 -8.42 21.26
CA GLY A 219 -8.46 -8.03 22.60
C GLY A 219 -7.54 -8.62 23.68
N ASP A 220 -8.13 -9.26 24.69
CA ASP A 220 -7.42 -9.90 25.80
C ASP A 220 -6.62 -11.15 25.40
N GLU A 221 -6.90 -11.71 24.23
CA GLU A 221 -6.20 -12.90 23.71
C GLU A 221 -4.91 -12.58 22.95
N ALA A 222 -4.57 -11.30 22.77
CA ALA A 222 -3.39 -10.89 22.00
C ALA A 222 -2.10 -11.57 22.51
N ALA A 223 -1.90 -11.66 23.82
CA ALA A 223 -0.71 -12.30 24.39
C ALA A 223 -0.66 -13.81 24.12
N SER A 224 -1.80 -14.49 24.21
CA SER A 224 -1.91 -15.93 23.91
C SER A 224 -1.66 -16.18 22.42
N PHE A 225 -2.21 -15.37 21.55
CA PHE A 225 -1.95 -15.40 20.11
C PHE A 225 -0.47 -15.24 19.79
N GLU A 226 0.19 -14.22 20.37
CA GLU A 226 1.62 -13.97 20.16
C GLU A 226 2.48 -15.15 20.60
N GLN A 227 2.19 -15.74 21.76
CA GLN A 227 2.92 -16.89 22.30
C GLN A 227 2.75 -18.13 21.39
N GLU A 228 1.52 -18.44 20.99
CA GLU A 228 1.25 -19.58 20.11
C GLU A 228 1.89 -19.43 18.74
N LEU A 229 1.80 -18.24 18.14
CA LEU A 229 2.43 -17.94 16.85
C LEU A 229 3.94 -18.15 16.92
N ARG A 230 4.62 -17.61 17.93
CA ARG A 230 6.07 -17.78 18.13
C ARG A 230 6.45 -19.24 18.31
N ALA A 231 5.70 -19.98 19.10
CA ALA A 231 5.94 -21.41 19.31
C ALA A 231 5.80 -22.22 18.01
N ALA A 232 4.76 -21.95 17.23
CA ALA A 232 4.52 -22.64 15.97
C ALA A 232 5.60 -22.29 14.91
N LEU A 233 6.00 -21.03 14.81
CA LEU A 233 7.08 -20.60 13.92
C LEU A 233 8.42 -21.25 14.30
N SER A 234 8.74 -21.28 15.60
CA SER A 234 9.98 -21.91 16.11
C SER A 234 9.99 -23.42 15.87
N ALA A 235 8.83 -24.08 16.02
CA ALA A 235 8.71 -25.52 15.74
C ALA A 235 8.87 -25.84 14.24
N ALA A 236 8.35 -24.98 13.37
CA ALA A 236 8.46 -25.14 11.92
C ALA A 236 9.88 -24.84 11.40
N ASN A 237 10.53 -23.85 11.97
CA ASN A 237 11.90 -23.46 11.63
C ASN A 237 12.70 -23.10 12.88
N PRO A 238 13.44 -24.07 13.47
CA PRO A 238 14.28 -23.82 14.65
C PRO A 238 15.37 -22.77 14.43
N GLY A 239 15.76 -22.51 13.18
CA GLY A 239 16.69 -21.43 12.83
C GLY A 239 16.08 -20.03 12.97
N GLY A 240 14.77 -19.92 13.12
CA GLY A 240 14.04 -18.69 13.40
C GLY A 240 14.00 -17.68 12.26
N VAL A 241 14.48 -18.04 11.06
CA VAL A 241 14.63 -17.12 9.92
C VAL A 241 13.85 -17.64 8.71
N PHE A 242 12.89 -16.87 8.26
CA PHE A 242 12.07 -17.17 7.09
C PHE A 242 12.49 -16.26 5.93
N ARG A 243 12.79 -16.87 4.78
CA ARG A 243 13.18 -16.16 3.56
C ARG A 243 12.02 -16.23 2.56
N GLU A 244 11.65 -15.09 2.04
CA GLU A 244 10.64 -14.98 1.00
C GLU A 244 11.10 -14.06 -0.13
N ARG A 245 10.70 -14.37 -1.35
CA ARG A 245 10.80 -13.46 -2.48
C ARG A 245 9.43 -12.84 -2.71
N LEU A 246 9.38 -11.53 -2.56
CA LEU A 246 8.20 -10.73 -2.85
C LEU A 246 8.39 -10.08 -4.23
N GLU A 247 7.43 -10.29 -5.11
CA GLU A 247 7.36 -9.57 -6.37
C GLU A 247 6.37 -8.42 -6.23
N THR A 248 6.78 -7.22 -6.60
CA THR A 248 5.93 -6.03 -6.64
C THR A 248 5.58 -5.73 -8.07
N GLU A 249 4.30 -5.75 -8.41
CA GLU A 249 3.82 -5.33 -9.71
C GLU A 249 3.57 -3.82 -9.73
N VAL A 250 4.13 -3.14 -10.70
CA VAL A 250 3.83 -1.74 -11.02
C VAL A 250 3.14 -1.68 -12.37
N MET A 251 1.89 -1.23 -12.36
CA MET A 251 1.10 -1.01 -13.55
C MET A 251 1.01 0.48 -13.83
N ILE A 252 1.45 0.89 -15.01
CA ILE A 252 1.38 2.27 -15.50
C ILE A 252 0.30 2.39 -16.55
N CYS A 253 -0.48 3.47 -16.50
CA CYS A 253 -1.33 3.89 -17.60
C CYS A 253 -1.26 5.41 -17.81
N ARG A 254 -1.57 5.85 -19.04
CA ARG A 254 -1.53 7.24 -19.45
C ARG A 254 -2.93 7.81 -19.55
N LYS A 255 -3.06 9.10 -19.20
CA LYS A 255 -4.29 9.85 -19.52
C LYS A 255 -4.46 9.90 -21.04
N ARG A 256 -5.67 9.60 -21.52
CA ARG A 256 -6.02 9.80 -22.92
C ARG A 256 -6.06 11.29 -23.25
N PRO A 257 -5.51 11.72 -24.39
CA PRO A 257 -5.75 13.07 -24.88
C PRO A 257 -7.26 13.33 -25.01
N VAL A 258 -7.68 14.52 -24.62
CA VAL A 258 -9.07 14.98 -24.80
C VAL A 258 -9.28 15.44 -26.22
#